data_7036b9d3742eb1766b578a5941dc3295
#
_entry.id   7036b9d3742eb1766b578a5941dc3295
#
_cell.length_a   1.000
_cell.length_b   1.000
_cell.length_c   1.000
_cell.angle_alpha   90.00
_cell.angle_beta   90.00
_cell.angle_gamma   90.00
#
_symmetry.space_group_name_H-M   'P 1'
#
loop_
_entity.id
_entity.type
_entity.pdbx_description
1 polymer ?
#
loop_
_entity_poly.entity_id
_entity_poly.type
_entity_poly.pdbx_seq_one_letter_code
_entity_poly.pdbx_strand_id
1 'polypeptide(L)'
;MKLSWLTPEIDSEISGRREIMAKRIKKTSYVRCRGGSPLLEGIDRKSLPGDCSAILKLFPDGISKCRYGCLGGGSCEAACHFAAIKVEDGNPPLIDSEKCVGCGLCKRVCPQNLIEIILPDNIIRPKCSNRDAGKAAREACANSCIACGICEKVCPAGAITIKDGRPVIDTEVCICCGMCAVKCPRGVIRDSHGIMTAD
;
A
#
# COMPACT_ATOMS: atom_id res chain seq x y z
N MET A 1 30.37 10.66 35.36
CA MET A 1 31.34 9.64 35.75
C MET A 1 31.69 8.84 34.52
N LYS A 2 32.94 8.98 33.99
CA LYS A 2 33.43 8.14 32.88
C LYS A 2 33.72 6.77 33.47
N LEU A 3 33.16 5.72 32.87
CA LEU A 3 33.41 4.33 33.25
C LEU A 3 34.88 3.98 32.89
N SER A 4 35.76 3.93 33.86
CA SER A 4 37.22 3.82 33.71
C SER A 4 37.73 2.45 33.21
N TRP A 5 36.85 1.55 32.83
CA TRP A 5 37.15 0.20 32.33
C TRP A 5 36.88 -0.03 30.85
N LEU A 6 36.37 1.00 30.11
CA LEU A 6 36.18 0.93 28.66
C LEU A 6 37.50 1.16 27.95
N THR A 7 37.96 0.15 27.20
CA THR A 7 39.11 0.30 26.31
C THR A 7 38.75 1.16 25.08
N PRO A 8 39.73 1.84 24.45
CA PRO A 8 39.47 2.66 23.25
C PRO A 8 38.80 1.88 22.11
N GLU A 9 39.03 0.56 22.03
CA GLU A 9 38.41 -0.34 21.04
C GLU A 9 36.91 -0.50 21.26
N ILE A 10 36.48 -0.65 22.54
CA ILE A 10 35.05 -0.78 22.89
C ILE A 10 34.30 0.54 22.62
N ASP A 11 34.95 1.68 22.89
CA ASP A 11 34.35 3.00 22.60
C ASP A 11 34.16 3.22 21.07
N SER A 12 35.12 2.73 20.25
CA SER A 12 35.02 2.81 18.79
C SER A 12 33.90 1.89 18.23
N GLU A 13 33.75 0.68 18.77
CA GLU A 13 32.66 -0.23 18.41
C GLU A 13 31.29 0.28 18.83
N ILE A 14 31.16 0.88 20.00
CA ILE A 14 29.91 1.50 20.48
C ILE A 14 29.58 2.74 19.64
N SER A 15 30.56 3.54 19.27
CA SER A 15 30.39 4.70 18.38
C SER A 15 29.97 4.29 16.98
N GLY A 16 30.60 3.27 16.38
CA GLY A 16 30.21 2.71 15.09
C GLY A 16 28.81 2.10 15.08
N ARG A 17 28.41 1.41 16.17
CA ARG A 17 27.03 0.89 16.32
C ARG A 17 25.99 2.02 16.45
N ARG A 18 26.32 3.15 17.10
CA ARG A 18 25.46 4.33 17.18
C ARG A 18 25.28 5.01 15.81
N GLU A 19 26.31 5.07 14.97
CA GLU A 19 26.22 5.59 13.61
C GLU A 19 25.37 4.69 12.70
N ILE A 20 25.46 3.36 12.85
CA ILE A 20 24.62 2.39 12.12
C ILE A 20 23.14 2.52 12.54
N MET A 21 22.85 2.73 13.83
CA MET A 21 21.49 2.95 14.35
C MET A 21 20.90 4.31 13.96
N ALA A 22 21.71 5.30 13.60
CA ALA A 22 21.28 6.64 13.19
C ALA A 22 20.86 6.71 11.71
N LYS A 23 21.06 5.66 10.91
CA LYS A 23 20.57 5.64 9.54
C LYS A 23 19.04 5.58 9.57
N ARG A 24 18.39 6.74 9.40
CA ARG A 24 16.93 6.84 9.32
C ARG A 24 16.42 5.84 8.29
N ILE A 25 15.69 4.82 8.74
CA ILE A 25 15.07 3.85 7.83
C ILE A 25 14.16 4.63 6.89
N LYS A 26 14.48 4.61 5.59
CA LYS A 26 13.73 5.33 4.54
C LYS A 26 12.33 4.72 4.43
N LYS A 27 11.31 5.45 4.86
CA LYS A 27 9.91 5.06 4.66
C LYS A 27 9.47 5.41 3.24
N THR A 28 8.52 4.65 2.70
CA THR A 28 7.91 4.93 1.40
C THR A 28 6.38 4.85 1.47
N SER A 29 5.71 5.47 0.51
CA SER A 29 4.26 5.36 0.36
C SER A 29 3.90 4.08 -0.40
N TYR A 30 2.75 3.51 -0.08
CA TYR A 30 2.21 2.32 -0.70
C TYR A 30 0.73 2.49 -0.99
N VAL A 31 0.27 2.06 -2.19
CA VAL A 31 -1.12 2.22 -2.63
C VAL A 31 -1.88 0.90 -2.58
N ARG A 32 -3.00 0.88 -1.88
CA ARG A 32 -3.89 -0.29 -1.72
C ARG A 32 -4.96 -0.35 -2.80
N CYS A 33 -4.58 -0.15 -4.05
CA CYS A 33 -5.44 -0.30 -5.22
C CYS A 33 -4.58 -0.60 -6.44
N ARG A 34 -5.03 -1.54 -7.28
CA ARG A 34 -4.38 -1.90 -8.56
C ARG A 34 -5.20 -1.43 -9.77
N GLY A 35 -6.32 -0.72 -9.55
CA GLY A 35 -7.26 -0.46 -10.63
C GLY A 35 -8.00 -1.71 -11.07
N GLY A 36 -8.57 -1.67 -12.28
CA GLY A 36 -9.28 -2.81 -12.88
C GLY A 36 -10.78 -2.86 -12.57
N SER A 37 -11.32 -1.83 -11.92
CA SER A 37 -12.77 -1.64 -11.80
C SER A 37 -13.29 -0.83 -12.98
N PRO A 38 -14.34 -1.27 -13.69
CA PRO A 38 -14.95 -0.49 -14.73
C PRO A 38 -15.62 0.76 -14.16
N LEU A 39 -15.60 1.84 -14.94
CA LEU A 39 -16.35 3.05 -14.61
C LEU A 39 -17.86 2.77 -14.61
N LEU A 40 -18.59 3.55 -13.85
CA LEU A 40 -20.05 3.58 -13.93
C LEU A 40 -20.48 4.17 -15.27
N GLU A 41 -21.63 3.77 -15.73
CA GLU A 41 -22.21 4.24 -17.01
C GLU A 41 -22.36 5.77 -17.01
N GLY A 42 -22.01 6.40 -18.12
CA GLY A 42 -22.07 7.85 -18.30
C GLY A 42 -20.92 8.64 -17.67
N ILE A 43 -19.95 8.00 -17.00
CA ILE A 43 -18.79 8.69 -16.44
C ILE A 43 -17.62 8.68 -17.44
N ASP A 44 -17.18 9.88 -17.83
CA ASP A 44 -15.94 10.09 -18.59
C ASP A 44 -14.86 10.67 -17.66
N ARG A 45 -13.72 9.99 -17.54
CA ARG A 45 -12.60 10.44 -16.71
C ARG A 45 -12.05 11.80 -17.11
N LYS A 46 -12.10 12.14 -18.41
CA LYS A 46 -11.58 13.41 -18.92
C LYS A 46 -12.40 14.62 -18.47
N SER A 47 -13.67 14.40 -18.13
CA SER A 47 -14.58 15.45 -17.65
C SER A 47 -14.55 15.60 -16.12
N LEU A 48 -13.81 14.72 -15.39
CA LEU A 48 -13.74 14.77 -13.94
C LEU A 48 -12.78 15.86 -13.45
N PRO A 49 -13.05 16.45 -12.28
CA PRO A 49 -12.11 17.36 -11.62
C PRO A 49 -10.75 16.70 -11.38
N GLY A 50 -9.64 17.46 -11.46
CA GLY A 50 -8.30 17.06 -11.09
C GLY A 50 -8.08 16.99 -9.56
N ASP A 51 -9.15 16.73 -8.78
CA ASP A 51 -9.13 16.63 -7.32
C ASP A 51 -10.06 15.52 -6.82
N CYS A 52 -9.52 14.59 -6.04
CA CYS A 52 -10.27 13.43 -5.55
C CYS A 52 -11.41 13.80 -4.59
N SER A 53 -11.26 14.87 -3.81
CA SER A 53 -12.32 15.32 -2.90
C SER A 53 -13.46 15.97 -3.65
N ALA A 54 -13.16 16.71 -4.72
CA ALA A 54 -14.17 17.26 -5.61
C ALA A 54 -14.93 16.15 -6.36
N ILE A 55 -14.22 15.13 -6.85
CA ILE A 55 -14.86 13.95 -7.46
C ILE A 55 -15.82 13.27 -6.47
N LEU A 56 -15.39 13.06 -5.22
CA LEU A 56 -16.22 12.39 -4.22
C LEU A 56 -17.46 13.22 -3.79
N LYS A 57 -17.38 14.54 -3.86
CA LYS A 57 -18.56 15.42 -3.67
C LYS A 57 -19.59 15.26 -4.77
N LEU A 58 -19.15 15.09 -6.02
CA LEU A 58 -20.03 14.87 -7.17
C LEU A 58 -20.56 13.43 -7.21
N PHE A 59 -19.74 12.47 -6.81
CA PHE A 59 -20.05 11.04 -6.84
C PHE A 59 -19.73 10.41 -5.46
N PRO A 60 -20.64 10.51 -4.49
CA PRO A 60 -20.38 10.03 -3.10
C PRO A 60 -20.08 8.54 -3.00
N ASP A 61 -20.65 7.73 -3.90
CA ASP A 61 -20.42 6.28 -3.99
C ASP A 61 -19.21 5.91 -4.87
N GLY A 62 -18.47 6.91 -5.36
CA GLY A 62 -17.34 6.72 -6.27
C GLY A 62 -17.76 6.73 -7.73
N ILE A 63 -16.77 6.59 -8.62
CA ILE A 63 -16.92 6.70 -10.09
C ILE A 63 -16.86 5.36 -10.81
N SER A 64 -16.65 4.28 -10.10
CA SER A 64 -16.49 2.93 -10.65
C SER A 64 -17.28 1.92 -9.83
N LYS A 65 -17.51 0.71 -10.40
CA LYS A 65 -18.23 -0.37 -9.70
C LYS A 65 -17.62 -0.71 -8.33
N CYS A 66 -16.30 -0.56 -8.17
CA CYS A 66 -15.64 -0.65 -6.87
C CYS A 66 -15.64 0.71 -6.17
N ARG A 67 -16.58 0.94 -5.27
CA ARG A 67 -16.68 2.19 -4.50
C ARG A 67 -15.49 2.47 -3.57
N TYR A 68 -14.66 1.47 -3.31
CA TYR A 68 -13.44 1.58 -2.50
C TYR A 68 -12.18 1.84 -3.33
N GLY A 69 -12.33 1.99 -4.65
CA GLY A 69 -11.22 2.14 -5.59
C GLY A 69 -10.62 3.53 -5.63
N CYS A 70 -9.49 3.65 -6.32
CA CYS A 70 -8.89 4.94 -6.60
C CYS A 70 -9.76 5.74 -7.57
N LEU A 71 -9.96 7.02 -7.27
CA LEU A 71 -10.73 7.96 -8.09
C LEU A 71 -9.90 8.53 -9.26
N GLY A 72 -8.56 8.44 -9.19
CA GLY A 72 -7.68 8.90 -10.26
C GLY A 72 -7.58 10.42 -10.43
N GLY A 73 -8.13 11.21 -9.50
CA GLY A 73 -8.16 12.69 -9.60
C GLY A 73 -6.85 13.39 -9.29
N GLY A 74 -5.75 12.68 -8.97
CA GLY A 74 -4.42 13.28 -8.86
C GLY A 74 -4.11 14.06 -7.58
N SER A 75 -5.01 14.17 -6.59
CA SER A 75 -4.74 14.92 -5.34
C SER A 75 -3.47 14.49 -4.62
N CYS A 76 -3.11 13.20 -4.67
CA CYS A 76 -1.89 12.67 -4.06
C CYS A 76 -0.62 13.09 -4.83
N GLU A 77 -0.70 13.21 -6.15
CA GLU A 77 0.37 13.72 -7.01
C GLU A 77 0.60 15.20 -6.74
N ALA A 78 -0.47 16.01 -6.78
CA ALA A 78 -0.41 17.44 -6.50
C ALA A 78 0.15 17.77 -5.11
N ALA A 79 -0.11 16.91 -4.10
CA ALA A 79 0.41 17.07 -2.75
C ALA A 79 1.86 16.59 -2.57
N CYS A 80 2.50 16.01 -3.59
CA CYS A 80 3.83 15.43 -3.48
C CYS A 80 4.92 16.44 -3.86
N HIS A 81 5.54 17.08 -2.86
CA HIS A 81 6.65 18.03 -3.09
C HIS A 81 7.93 17.39 -3.65
N PHE A 82 8.03 16.05 -3.63
CA PHE A 82 9.20 15.32 -4.10
C PHE A 82 9.03 14.75 -5.51
N ALA A 83 7.93 15.05 -6.20
CA ALA A 83 7.58 14.49 -7.51
C ALA A 83 7.73 12.93 -7.54
N ALA A 84 7.44 12.28 -6.41
CA ALA A 84 7.56 10.84 -6.25
C ALA A 84 6.26 10.08 -6.60
N ILE A 85 5.21 10.79 -6.97
CA ILE A 85 3.90 10.19 -7.28
C ILE A 85 3.45 10.67 -8.64
N LYS A 86 2.99 9.73 -9.47
CA LYS A 86 2.42 10.02 -10.78
C LYS A 86 1.09 9.29 -10.96
N VAL A 87 0.07 10.00 -11.44
CA VAL A 87 -1.24 9.45 -11.80
C VAL A 87 -1.41 9.55 -13.30
N GLU A 88 -1.47 8.41 -13.98
CA GLU A 88 -1.63 8.33 -15.42
C GLU A 88 -3.03 7.84 -15.77
N ASP A 89 -3.70 8.55 -16.66
CA ASP A 89 -5.02 8.19 -17.20
C ASP A 89 -6.08 7.84 -16.14
N GLY A 90 -6.00 8.49 -14.96
CA GLY A 90 -6.89 8.23 -13.84
C GLY A 90 -6.71 6.85 -13.19
N ASN A 91 -5.61 6.16 -13.46
CA ASN A 91 -5.23 4.93 -12.78
C ASN A 91 -4.76 5.20 -11.33
N PRO A 92 -4.67 4.15 -10.49
CA PRO A 92 -4.02 4.29 -9.20
C PRO A 92 -2.58 4.81 -9.34
N PRO A 93 -2.13 5.67 -8.42
CA PRO A 93 -0.84 6.32 -8.55
C PRO A 93 0.32 5.31 -8.55
N LEU A 94 1.30 5.60 -9.40
CA LEU A 94 2.63 4.99 -9.34
C LEU A 94 3.49 5.78 -8.36
N ILE A 95 4.25 5.08 -7.54
CA ILE A 95 5.14 5.69 -6.54
C ILE A 95 6.57 5.32 -6.85
N ASP A 96 7.38 6.35 -7.06
CA ASP A 96 8.83 6.24 -7.16
C ASP A 96 9.41 6.14 -5.74
N SER A 97 9.84 4.94 -5.34
CA SER A 97 10.40 4.69 -4.01
C SER A 97 11.73 5.39 -3.78
N GLU A 98 12.48 5.70 -4.84
CA GLU A 98 13.77 6.40 -4.73
C GLU A 98 13.56 7.87 -4.35
N LYS A 99 12.54 8.51 -4.91
CA LYS A 99 12.19 9.91 -4.61
C LYS A 99 11.35 10.04 -3.35
N CYS A 100 10.59 9.01 -2.99
CA CYS A 100 9.67 9.06 -1.86
C CYS A 100 10.43 9.09 -0.53
N VAL A 101 10.11 10.07 0.32
CA VAL A 101 10.66 10.21 1.67
C VAL A 101 9.70 9.77 2.78
N GLY A 102 8.53 9.24 2.42
CA GLY A 102 7.53 8.76 3.38
C GLY A 102 6.89 9.84 4.27
N CYS A 103 6.82 11.09 3.82
CA CYS A 103 6.29 12.23 4.61
C CYS A 103 4.79 12.14 4.93
N GLY A 104 4.02 11.33 4.20
CA GLY A 104 2.60 11.08 4.45
C GLY A 104 1.64 12.14 3.92
N LEU A 105 2.07 13.17 3.19
CA LEU A 105 1.19 14.18 2.59
C LEU A 105 0.12 13.54 1.69
N CYS A 106 0.54 12.64 0.79
CA CYS A 106 -0.36 11.90 -0.08
C CYS A 106 -1.40 11.06 0.66
N LYS A 107 -1.05 10.48 1.81
CA LYS A 107 -1.98 9.75 2.67
C LYS A 107 -3.06 10.67 3.23
N ARG A 108 -2.70 11.88 3.65
CA ARG A 108 -3.64 12.85 4.26
C ARG A 108 -4.67 13.37 3.28
N VAL A 109 -4.29 13.55 2.01
CA VAL A 109 -5.18 14.10 0.98
C VAL A 109 -6.00 13.04 0.24
N CYS A 110 -5.78 11.75 0.52
CA CYS A 110 -6.51 10.68 -0.14
C CYS A 110 -7.86 10.44 0.55
N PRO A 111 -9.01 10.84 -0.04
CA PRO A 111 -10.31 10.68 0.61
C PRO A 111 -10.75 9.22 0.72
N GLN A 112 -10.20 8.34 -0.13
CA GLN A 112 -10.44 6.89 -0.11
C GLN A 112 -9.52 6.14 0.87
N ASN A 113 -8.59 6.83 1.56
CA ASN A 113 -7.65 6.23 2.50
C ASN A 113 -6.84 5.04 1.91
N LEU A 114 -6.42 5.16 0.65
CA LEU A 114 -5.72 4.09 -0.07
C LEU A 114 -4.21 4.07 0.13
N ILE A 115 -3.64 5.12 0.71
CA ILE A 115 -2.19 5.28 0.81
C ILE A 115 -1.73 5.03 2.24
N GLU A 116 -0.76 4.14 2.38
CA GLU A 116 -0.08 3.81 3.64
C GLU A 116 1.39 4.22 3.56
N ILE A 117 1.99 4.53 4.70
CA ILE A 117 3.43 4.74 4.82
C ILE A 117 4.02 3.46 5.41
N ILE A 118 4.94 2.87 4.68
CA ILE A 118 5.52 1.56 5.02
C ILE A 118 7.03 1.63 5.18
N LEU A 119 7.57 0.67 5.92
CA LEU A 119 9.01 0.40 5.98
C LEU A 119 9.43 -0.43 4.76
N PRO A 120 10.67 -0.29 4.26
CA PRO A 120 11.15 -1.03 3.09
C PRO A 120 11.17 -2.56 3.31
N ASP A 121 11.37 -2.99 4.56
CA ASP A 121 11.44 -4.43 4.90
C ASP A 121 10.09 -5.14 4.81
N ASN A 122 9.02 -4.39 4.77
CA ASN A 122 7.66 -4.92 4.65
C ASN A 122 7.29 -5.13 3.17
N ILE A 123 7.89 -6.10 2.53
CA ILE A 123 7.76 -6.36 1.09
C ILE A 123 6.45 -7.01 0.68
N ILE A 124 5.80 -7.77 1.57
CA ILE A 124 4.55 -8.48 1.28
C ILE A 124 3.34 -7.64 1.69
N ARG A 125 2.51 -7.24 0.72
CA ARG A 125 1.41 -6.29 0.95
C ARG A 125 0.15 -6.60 0.13
N PRO A 126 -1.07 -6.39 0.69
CA PRO A 126 -2.31 -6.47 -0.06
C PRO A 126 -2.55 -5.18 -0.85
N LYS A 127 -2.65 -5.27 -2.18
CA LYS A 127 -2.96 -4.15 -3.09
C LYS A 127 -4.47 -4.03 -3.39
N CYS A 128 -5.30 -4.12 -2.35
CA CYS A 128 -6.75 -3.95 -2.49
C CYS A 128 -7.36 -3.38 -1.22
N SER A 129 -8.32 -2.48 -1.36
CA SER A 129 -9.12 -1.90 -0.27
C SER A 129 -10.61 -2.25 -0.36
N ASN A 130 -11.01 -3.09 -1.31
CA ASN A 130 -12.38 -3.55 -1.43
C ASN A 130 -12.79 -4.30 -0.16
N ARG A 131 -14.02 -4.03 0.31
CA ARG A 131 -14.60 -4.65 1.51
C ARG A 131 -15.72 -5.64 1.17
N ASP A 132 -16.11 -5.71 -0.11
CA ASP A 132 -17.07 -6.70 -0.57
C ASP A 132 -16.41 -8.09 -0.59
N ALA A 133 -17.25 -9.13 -0.56
CA ALA A 133 -16.77 -10.51 -0.56
C ALA A 133 -17.34 -11.30 -1.75
N GLY A 134 -16.70 -12.42 -2.07
CA GLY A 134 -17.19 -13.42 -3.01
C GLY A 134 -17.55 -12.85 -4.38
N LYS A 135 -18.81 -13.07 -4.81
CA LYS A 135 -19.33 -12.69 -6.12
C LYS A 135 -19.36 -11.16 -6.30
N ALA A 136 -19.86 -10.41 -5.31
CA ALA A 136 -19.95 -8.95 -5.39
C ALA A 136 -18.59 -8.30 -5.61
N ALA A 137 -17.56 -8.76 -4.91
CA ALA A 137 -16.19 -8.27 -5.10
C ALA A 137 -15.67 -8.54 -6.52
N ARG A 138 -15.95 -9.72 -7.09
CA ARG A 138 -15.52 -10.09 -8.47
C ARG A 138 -16.20 -9.22 -9.51
N GLU A 139 -17.49 -8.96 -9.35
CA GLU A 139 -18.27 -8.13 -10.27
C GLU A 139 -17.86 -6.65 -10.19
N ALA A 140 -17.47 -6.20 -9.00
CA ALA A 140 -17.03 -4.83 -8.79
C ALA A 140 -15.65 -4.55 -9.41
N CYS A 141 -14.71 -5.51 -9.40
CA CYS A 141 -13.34 -5.27 -9.86
C CYS A 141 -12.61 -6.55 -10.25
N ALA A 142 -12.01 -6.56 -11.44
CA ALA A 142 -11.19 -7.69 -11.91
C ALA A 142 -10.01 -8.01 -10.99
N ASN A 143 -9.46 -7.01 -10.30
CA ASN A 143 -8.31 -7.13 -9.40
C ASN A 143 -8.68 -7.16 -7.91
N SER A 144 -9.96 -7.39 -7.56
CA SER A 144 -10.40 -7.31 -6.15
C SER A 144 -9.99 -8.51 -5.32
N CYS A 145 -9.77 -8.27 -4.04
CA CYS A 145 -9.87 -9.29 -3.01
C CYS A 145 -11.32 -9.79 -2.92
N ILE A 146 -11.49 -11.08 -2.72
CA ILE A 146 -12.81 -11.72 -2.54
C ILE A 146 -13.03 -12.23 -1.12
N ALA A 147 -12.18 -11.86 -0.20
CA ALA A 147 -12.20 -12.26 1.21
C ALA A 147 -12.24 -13.78 1.42
N CYS A 148 -11.58 -14.58 0.56
CA CYS A 148 -11.65 -16.05 0.61
C CYS A 148 -10.92 -16.69 1.80
N GLY A 149 -10.11 -15.95 2.54
CA GLY A 149 -9.39 -16.41 3.73
C GLY A 149 -8.20 -17.36 3.46
N ILE A 150 -7.86 -17.67 2.20
CA ILE A 150 -6.75 -18.57 1.88
C ILE A 150 -5.43 -18.03 2.44
N CYS A 151 -5.16 -16.73 2.30
CA CYS A 151 -3.93 -16.11 2.79
C CYS A 151 -3.77 -16.22 4.32
N GLU A 152 -4.86 -16.15 5.07
CA GLU A 152 -4.88 -16.34 6.52
C GLU A 152 -4.55 -17.79 6.89
N LYS A 153 -5.17 -18.76 6.18
CA LYS A 153 -4.98 -20.20 6.44
C LYS A 153 -3.57 -20.70 6.11
N VAL A 154 -2.93 -20.12 5.08
CA VAL A 154 -1.59 -20.58 4.64
C VAL A 154 -0.44 -19.82 5.31
N CYS A 155 -0.72 -18.87 6.17
CA CYS A 155 0.31 -18.09 6.84
C CYS A 155 0.95 -18.88 7.98
N PRO A 156 2.22 -19.32 7.87
CA PRO A 156 2.84 -20.14 8.90
C PRO A 156 3.10 -19.36 10.21
N ALA A 157 3.22 -18.03 10.10
CA ALA A 157 3.43 -17.16 11.26
C ALA A 157 2.12 -16.64 11.88
N GLY A 158 0.94 -16.97 11.32
CA GLY A 158 -0.33 -16.43 11.79
C GLY A 158 -0.46 -14.90 11.65
N ALA A 159 0.36 -14.29 10.81
CA ALA A 159 0.46 -12.82 10.67
C ALA A 159 -0.69 -12.20 9.87
N ILE A 160 -1.64 -12.96 9.35
CA ILE A 160 -2.70 -12.46 8.46
C ILE A 160 -4.06 -12.75 9.07
N THR A 161 -4.91 -11.72 9.10
CA THR A 161 -6.31 -11.82 9.49
C THR A 161 -7.20 -11.16 8.44
N ILE A 162 -8.39 -11.69 8.21
CA ILE A 162 -9.39 -11.02 7.37
C ILE A 162 -10.22 -10.08 8.25
N LYS A 163 -10.07 -8.77 8.02
CA LYS A 163 -10.85 -7.72 8.70
C LYS A 163 -11.59 -6.87 7.67
N ASP A 164 -12.86 -6.62 7.88
CA ASP A 164 -13.72 -5.82 6.98
C ASP A 164 -13.59 -6.28 5.50
N GLY A 165 -13.68 -7.59 5.24
CA GLY A 165 -13.63 -8.15 3.89
C GLY A 165 -12.26 -8.12 3.20
N ARG A 166 -11.17 -7.82 3.93
CA ARG A 166 -9.82 -7.69 3.35
C ARG A 166 -8.73 -8.26 4.26
N PRO A 167 -7.60 -8.72 3.68
CA PRO A 167 -6.47 -9.17 4.48
C PRO A 167 -5.76 -7.98 5.13
N VAL A 168 -5.46 -8.13 6.41
CA VAL A 168 -4.59 -7.26 7.19
C VAL A 168 -3.39 -8.09 7.61
N ILE A 169 -2.20 -7.60 7.30
CA ILE A 169 -0.94 -8.27 7.63
C ILE A 169 -0.31 -7.54 8.81
N ASP A 170 -0.11 -8.27 9.90
CA ASP A 170 0.69 -7.80 11.02
C ASP A 170 2.17 -7.85 10.63
N THR A 171 2.78 -6.68 10.51
CA THR A 171 4.17 -6.55 10.03
C THR A 171 5.21 -6.87 11.10
N GLU A 172 4.82 -6.92 12.36
CA GLU A 172 5.72 -7.32 13.46
C GLU A 172 5.85 -8.85 13.55
N VAL A 173 4.79 -9.57 13.15
CA VAL A 173 4.73 -11.04 13.13
C VAL A 173 5.13 -11.63 11.78
N CYS A 174 4.97 -10.87 10.69
CA CYS A 174 5.20 -11.35 9.34
C CYS A 174 6.68 -11.63 9.06
N ILE A 175 7.00 -12.88 8.72
CA ILE A 175 8.36 -13.33 8.36
C ILE A 175 8.67 -13.17 6.85
N CYS A 176 7.84 -12.48 6.09
CA CYS A 176 8.01 -12.20 4.66
C CYS A 176 8.24 -13.44 3.77
N CYS A 177 7.71 -14.61 4.13
CA CYS A 177 7.90 -15.87 3.39
C CYS A 177 7.17 -15.94 2.04
N GLY A 178 6.27 -15.01 1.71
CA GLY A 178 5.57 -14.93 0.44
C GLY A 178 4.45 -15.95 0.19
N MET A 179 4.21 -16.94 1.05
CA MET A 179 3.20 -17.99 0.85
C MET A 179 1.81 -17.42 0.55
N CYS A 180 1.41 -16.36 1.22
CA CYS A 180 0.14 -15.68 1.01
C CYS A 180 0.04 -15.01 -0.38
N ALA A 181 1.14 -14.54 -0.94
CA ALA A 181 1.18 -13.95 -2.28
C ALA A 181 1.05 -15.04 -3.35
N VAL A 182 1.85 -16.12 -3.24
CA VAL A 182 1.84 -17.27 -4.16
C VAL A 182 0.48 -17.98 -4.18
N LYS A 183 -0.18 -18.13 -3.02
CA LYS A 183 -1.47 -18.84 -2.90
C LYS A 183 -2.70 -17.96 -3.12
N CYS A 184 -2.51 -16.65 -3.36
CA CYS A 184 -3.65 -15.77 -3.60
C CYS A 184 -4.26 -15.98 -4.99
N PRO A 185 -5.49 -16.52 -5.11
CA PRO A 185 -6.10 -16.84 -6.41
C PRO A 185 -6.46 -15.58 -7.23
N ARG A 186 -6.35 -14.40 -6.62
CA ARG A 186 -6.63 -13.10 -7.25
C ARG A 186 -5.38 -12.24 -7.39
N GLY A 187 -4.21 -12.74 -7.01
CA GLY A 187 -2.96 -11.98 -7.03
C GLY A 187 -3.03 -10.65 -6.27
N VAL A 188 -3.85 -10.57 -5.21
CA VAL A 188 -4.06 -9.34 -4.46
C VAL A 188 -2.90 -9.01 -3.55
N ILE A 189 -2.31 -10.03 -2.92
CA ILE A 189 -1.12 -9.87 -2.10
C ILE A 189 0.09 -9.91 -3.02
N ARG A 190 0.93 -8.89 -2.93
CA ARG A 190 2.09 -8.72 -3.79
C ARG A 190 3.36 -8.59 -2.97
N ASP A 191 4.40 -9.15 -3.51
CA ASP A 191 5.77 -8.88 -3.13
C ASP A 191 6.25 -7.62 -3.87
N SER A 192 6.79 -6.64 -3.17
CA SER A 192 7.31 -5.41 -3.78
C SER A 192 8.53 -5.65 -4.69
N HIS A 193 9.23 -6.77 -4.51
CA HIS A 193 10.36 -7.18 -5.33
C HIS A 193 9.97 -8.07 -6.53
N GLY A 194 8.70 -8.49 -6.61
CA GLY A 194 8.19 -9.30 -7.72
C GLY A 194 8.66 -10.78 -7.75
N ILE A 195 9.36 -11.25 -6.71
CA ILE A 195 9.95 -12.59 -6.70
C ILE A 195 8.92 -13.69 -6.40
N MET A 196 7.92 -13.38 -5.58
CA MET A 196 6.96 -14.35 -5.04
C MET A 196 5.52 -14.15 -5.54
N THR A 197 5.29 -13.24 -6.46
CA THR A 197 3.96 -13.05 -7.05
C THR A 197 3.82 -13.87 -8.30
N ALA A 198 2.82 -14.74 -8.34
CA ALA A 198 2.35 -15.31 -9.62
C ALA A 198 1.76 -14.18 -10.46
N ASP A 199 2.20 -14.08 -11.70
CA ASP A 199 1.63 -13.22 -12.74
C ASP A 199 0.27 -13.74 -13.22
#